data_9317b872abc0a93a6b0dc57bbff9e553
#
_entry.id   9317b872abc0a93a6b0dc57bbff9e553
#
_cell.length_a   1.000
_cell.length_b   1.000
_cell.length_c   1.000
_cell.angle_alpha   90.00
_cell.angle_beta   90.00
_cell.angle_gamma   90.00
#
_symmetry.space_group_name_H-M   'P 1'
#
loop_
_entity.id
_entity.type
_entity.pdbx_description
1 polymer ?
#
loop_
_entity_poly.entity_id
_entity_poly.type
_entity_poly.pdbx_seq_one_letter_code
_entity_poly.pdbx_strand_id
1 'polypeptide(L)'
;ESVTREFTVKTEGFPNENLDYISFATQYEKDGSPAGDEYTSRLVGFLGNLNYSYDERYLLDLSFREDASSRFGSDKRWAPFWSVGLGWNLHNEEFLKNVTFINRLKIRGSYGLTGSQNYNPYQAMTTYKYLTGERYHHTVGAEVMALGNEKLGWQRTLQQNYGVDIDLWDERINFTGNYYIKLSKDVLTSVTLPPSLGFSSYMDNLGEVKNYGYELNLRVALVKNLSKQLYWSVNATALHNKNKLLKISNALRAYND
;
A
#
# COMPACT_ATOMS: atom_id res chain seq x y z
N GLU A 1 -11.28 -11.77 9.39
CA GLU A 1 -10.94 -13.01 8.66
C GLU A 1 -11.38 -12.89 7.22
N SER A 2 -10.51 -13.25 6.27
CA SER A 2 -10.84 -13.34 4.85
C SER A 2 -10.45 -14.72 4.37
N VAL A 3 -11.41 -15.43 3.77
CA VAL A 3 -11.21 -16.75 3.15
C VAL A 3 -11.40 -16.57 1.65
N THR A 4 -10.39 -16.91 0.86
CA THR A 4 -10.47 -16.91 -0.60
C THR A 4 -10.39 -18.35 -1.08
N ARG A 5 -11.32 -18.72 -1.95
CA ARG A 5 -11.38 -20.04 -2.61
C ARG A 5 -11.34 -19.83 -4.09
N GLU A 6 -10.40 -20.48 -4.73
CA GLU A 6 -10.27 -20.48 -6.19
C GLU A 6 -10.52 -21.87 -6.72
N PHE A 7 -11.35 -21.95 -7.75
CA PHE A 7 -11.64 -23.21 -8.45
C PHE A 7 -11.29 -23.04 -9.92
N THR A 8 -10.52 -23.96 -10.43
CA THR A 8 -10.20 -24.02 -11.85
C THR A 8 -10.75 -25.32 -12.42
N VAL A 9 -11.62 -25.19 -13.41
CA VAL A 9 -12.18 -26.34 -14.14
C VAL A 9 -11.94 -26.08 -15.62
N LYS A 10 -11.29 -27.05 -16.27
CA LYS A 10 -11.12 -27.06 -17.72
C LYS A 10 -12.09 -28.07 -18.31
N THR A 11 -12.86 -27.62 -19.28
CA THR A 11 -13.94 -28.41 -19.87
C THR A 11 -13.87 -28.36 -21.39
N GLU A 12 -14.44 -29.38 -22.04
CA GLU A 12 -14.55 -29.50 -23.49
C GLU A 12 -15.92 -30.04 -23.90
N GLY A 13 -16.15 -30.16 -25.21
CA GLY A 13 -17.39 -30.70 -25.74
C GLY A 13 -18.52 -29.69 -25.76
N PHE A 14 -18.22 -28.42 -26.03
CA PHE A 14 -19.21 -27.37 -26.23
C PHE A 14 -20.02 -27.61 -27.52
N PRO A 15 -21.34 -27.40 -27.52
CA PRO A 15 -22.19 -27.64 -28.68
C PRO A 15 -21.85 -26.80 -29.92
N ASN A 16 -21.44 -25.57 -29.70
CA ASN A 16 -20.99 -24.64 -30.76
C ASN A 16 -20.29 -23.41 -30.14
N GLU A 17 -19.71 -22.56 -30.97
CA GLU A 17 -18.94 -21.37 -30.55
C GLU A 17 -19.76 -20.29 -29.82
N ASN A 18 -21.08 -20.30 -29.92
CA ASN A 18 -21.97 -19.35 -29.25
C ASN A 18 -22.48 -19.87 -27.88
N LEU A 19 -22.21 -21.12 -27.54
CA LEU A 19 -22.58 -21.76 -26.30
C LEU A 19 -21.30 -22.18 -25.54
N ASP A 20 -20.49 -21.17 -25.22
CA ASP A 20 -19.18 -21.29 -24.58
C ASP A 20 -19.22 -21.19 -23.05
N TYR A 21 -20.41 -21.07 -22.46
CA TYR A 21 -20.55 -21.05 -21.01
C TYR A 21 -20.27 -22.44 -20.40
N ILE A 22 -19.55 -22.50 -19.30
CA ILE A 22 -19.05 -23.72 -18.67
C ILE A 22 -20.14 -24.79 -18.43
N SER A 23 -21.40 -24.35 -18.21
CA SER A 23 -22.53 -25.24 -18.02
C SER A 23 -22.98 -26.01 -19.28
N PHE A 24 -22.49 -25.60 -20.45
CA PHE A 24 -22.77 -26.30 -21.72
C PHE A 24 -21.71 -27.34 -22.08
N ALA A 25 -20.61 -27.38 -21.37
CA ALA A 25 -19.59 -28.39 -21.57
C ALA A 25 -20.11 -29.79 -21.18
N THR A 26 -19.74 -30.79 -21.94
CA THR A 26 -20.21 -32.18 -21.73
C THR A 26 -19.24 -33.01 -20.90
N GLN A 27 -17.99 -32.59 -20.81
CA GLN A 27 -16.94 -33.34 -20.08
C GLN A 27 -15.80 -32.45 -19.66
N TYR A 28 -14.94 -32.95 -18.76
CA TYR A 28 -13.66 -32.32 -18.46
C TYR A 28 -12.69 -32.47 -19.63
N GLU A 29 -11.73 -31.54 -19.76
CA GLU A 29 -10.62 -31.66 -20.70
C GLU A 29 -9.95 -33.05 -20.50
N LYS A 30 -9.57 -33.69 -21.59
CA LYS A 30 -8.93 -35.02 -21.55
C LYS A 30 -7.73 -35.01 -20.62
N ASP A 31 -7.69 -35.97 -19.70
CA ASP A 31 -6.69 -36.08 -18.62
C ASP A 31 -6.67 -34.90 -17.64
N GLY A 32 -7.65 -33.99 -17.72
CA GLY A 32 -7.86 -32.89 -16.80
C GLY A 32 -8.57 -33.31 -15.52
N SER A 33 -8.26 -32.61 -14.43
CA SER A 33 -8.98 -32.72 -13.16
C SER A 33 -9.32 -31.34 -12.63
N PRO A 34 -10.43 -31.21 -11.87
CA PRO A 34 -10.69 -29.97 -11.14
C PRO A 34 -9.52 -29.65 -10.20
N ALA A 35 -9.10 -28.42 -10.17
CA ALA A 35 -8.14 -27.92 -9.22
C ALA A 35 -8.79 -26.83 -8.36
N GLY A 36 -8.29 -26.67 -7.16
CA GLY A 36 -8.78 -25.60 -6.29
C GLY A 36 -7.83 -25.35 -5.15
N ASP A 37 -7.76 -24.08 -4.77
CA ASP A 37 -6.95 -23.60 -3.67
C ASP A 37 -7.82 -22.83 -2.67
N GLU A 38 -7.50 -22.96 -1.40
CA GLU A 38 -8.12 -22.17 -0.34
C GLU A 38 -7.03 -21.53 0.52
N TYR A 39 -7.15 -20.24 0.74
CA TYR A 39 -6.27 -19.53 1.66
C TYR A 39 -7.03 -18.60 2.58
N THR A 40 -6.60 -18.56 3.84
CA THR A 40 -7.19 -17.75 4.89
C THR A 40 -6.19 -16.75 5.40
N SER A 41 -6.61 -15.50 5.55
CA SER A 41 -5.85 -14.47 6.22
C SER A 41 -6.67 -13.82 7.33
N ARG A 42 -6.00 -13.47 8.44
CA ARG A 42 -6.59 -12.81 9.60
C ARG A 42 -5.80 -11.56 9.93
N LEU A 43 -6.53 -10.49 10.21
CA LEU A 43 -5.98 -9.20 10.66
C LEU A 43 -6.73 -8.78 11.91
N VAL A 44 -5.99 -8.35 12.91
CA VAL A 44 -6.52 -7.74 14.14
C VAL A 44 -5.77 -6.45 14.37
N GLY A 45 -6.46 -5.40 14.78
CA GLY A 45 -5.84 -4.12 15.06
C GLY A 45 -6.58 -3.34 16.14
N PHE A 46 -5.81 -2.60 16.94
CA PHE A 46 -6.28 -1.65 17.93
C PHE A 46 -5.85 -0.26 17.49
N LEU A 47 -6.75 0.70 17.55
CA LEU A 47 -6.47 2.06 17.12
C LEU A 47 -6.93 3.07 18.17
N GLY A 48 -6.20 4.19 18.25
CA GLY A 48 -6.54 5.35 19.04
C GLY A 48 -6.17 6.62 18.28
N ASN A 49 -7.07 7.60 18.26
CA ASN A 49 -6.84 8.89 17.63
C ASN A 49 -7.15 10.02 18.63
N LEU A 50 -6.35 11.06 18.59
CA LEU A 50 -6.56 12.29 19.34
C LEU A 50 -6.41 13.47 18.40
N ASN A 51 -7.44 14.29 18.30
CA ASN A 51 -7.42 15.56 17.56
C ASN A 51 -7.61 16.70 18.57
N TYR A 52 -6.73 17.67 18.53
CA TYR A 52 -6.78 18.82 19.40
C TYR A 52 -6.62 20.10 18.60
N SER A 53 -7.47 21.07 18.89
CA SER A 53 -7.41 22.41 18.31
C SER A 53 -7.39 23.44 19.43
N TYR A 54 -6.42 24.32 19.41
CA TYR A 54 -6.34 25.44 20.33
C TYR A 54 -6.60 26.74 19.59
N ASP A 55 -7.66 27.43 19.96
CA ASP A 55 -8.08 28.73 19.42
C ASP A 55 -8.15 28.77 17.87
N GLU A 56 -8.48 27.63 17.26
CA GLU A 56 -8.47 27.43 15.81
C GLU A 56 -7.14 27.83 15.13
N ARG A 57 -6.09 28.07 15.90
CA ARG A 57 -4.74 28.44 15.44
C ARG A 57 -3.82 27.24 15.35
N TYR A 58 -3.73 26.49 16.44
CA TYR A 58 -2.81 25.36 16.54
C TYR A 58 -3.58 24.06 16.52
N LEU A 59 -3.21 23.19 15.60
CA LEU A 59 -3.86 21.90 15.38
C LEU A 59 -2.87 20.79 15.68
N LEU A 60 -3.30 19.78 16.42
CA LEU A 60 -2.54 18.60 16.73
C LEU A 60 -3.39 17.36 16.43
N ASP A 61 -2.85 16.47 15.62
CA ASP A 61 -3.44 15.18 15.31
C ASP A 61 -2.47 14.07 15.72
N LEU A 62 -2.91 13.18 16.60
CA LEU A 62 -2.16 11.99 16.99
C LEU A 62 -2.94 10.75 16.61
N SER A 63 -2.25 9.79 16.00
CA SER A 63 -2.82 8.49 15.69
C SER A 63 -1.86 7.41 16.12
N PHE A 64 -2.40 6.38 16.77
CA PHE A 64 -1.67 5.17 17.12
C PHE A 64 -2.52 3.95 16.73
N ARG A 65 -1.84 2.96 16.14
CA ARG A 65 -2.46 1.69 15.76
C ARG A 65 -1.47 0.56 15.98
N GLU A 66 -1.93 -0.52 16.58
CA GLU A 66 -1.17 -1.75 16.69
C GLU A 66 -1.90 -2.85 15.95
N ASP A 67 -1.26 -3.43 14.94
CA ASP A 67 -1.84 -4.43 14.05
C ASP A 67 -1.11 -5.75 14.13
N ALA A 68 -1.88 -6.84 14.02
CA ALA A 68 -1.35 -8.18 13.84
C ALA A 68 -1.95 -8.85 12.61
N SER A 69 -1.10 -9.52 11.82
CA SER A 69 -1.53 -10.25 10.62
C SER A 69 -0.99 -11.68 10.62
N SER A 70 -1.85 -12.62 10.21
CA SER A 70 -1.47 -14.04 10.04
C SER A 70 -0.55 -14.29 8.85
N ARG A 71 -0.32 -13.30 7.99
CA ARG A 71 0.58 -13.40 6.82
C ARG A 71 2.05 -13.39 7.19
N PHE A 72 2.38 -13.00 8.42
CA PHE A 72 3.74 -12.84 8.91
C PHE A 72 4.17 -13.99 9.80
N GLY A 73 5.48 -14.11 9.96
CA GLY A 73 6.09 -15.08 10.87
C GLY A 73 5.64 -14.87 12.32
N SER A 74 5.70 -15.92 13.14
CA SER A 74 5.19 -15.93 14.51
C SER A 74 5.67 -14.74 15.34
N ASP A 75 6.93 -14.38 15.20
CA ASP A 75 7.60 -13.34 16.00
C ASP A 75 7.42 -11.92 15.44
N LYS A 76 6.82 -11.78 14.23
CA LYS A 76 6.71 -10.52 13.52
C LYS A 76 5.26 -10.14 13.16
N ARG A 77 4.30 -10.82 13.77
CA ARG A 77 2.87 -10.58 13.49
C ARG A 77 2.41 -9.21 13.91
N TRP A 78 2.83 -8.77 15.11
CA TRP A 78 2.44 -7.49 15.70
C TRP A 78 3.38 -6.38 15.27
N ALA A 79 2.84 -5.22 14.93
CA ALA A 79 3.61 -4.03 14.64
C ALA A 79 2.84 -2.76 15.03
N PRO A 80 3.51 -1.83 15.75
CA PRO A 80 2.95 -0.52 16.07
C PRO A 80 3.14 0.44 14.90
N PHE A 81 2.09 1.21 14.60
CA PHE A 81 2.08 2.31 13.64
C PHE A 81 1.58 3.57 14.34
N TRP A 82 2.08 4.70 13.93
CA TRP A 82 1.74 5.95 14.57
C TRP A 82 1.95 7.14 13.63
N SER A 83 1.24 8.21 13.90
CA SER A 83 1.48 9.48 13.21
C SER A 83 1.22 10.67 14.13
N VAL A 84 1.97 11.72 13.86
CA VAL A 84 1.80 13.05 14.47
C VAL A 84 1.61 14.05 13.35
N GLY A 85 0.53 14.80 13.40
CA GLY A 85 0.24 15.91 12.51
C GLY A 85 0.20 17.23 13.30
N LEU A 86 0.82 18.25 12.74
CA LEU A 86 0.77 19.61 13.27
C LEU A 86 0.24 20.54 12.19
N GLY A 87 -0.64 21.45 12.58
CA GLY A 87 -1.16 22.49 11.72
C GLY A 87 -1.14 23.84 12.42
N TRP A 88 -0.81 24.86 11.67
CA TRP A 88 -0.84 26.24 12.13
C TRP A 88 -1.65 27.10 11.16
N ASN A 89 -2.78 27.62 11.64
CA ASN A 89 -3.64 28.54 10.93
C ASN A 89 -3.15 29.96 11.16
N LEU A 90 -2.15 30.38 10.39
CA LEU A 90 -1.54 31.71 10.51
C LEU A 90 -2.53 32.86 10.31
N HIS A 91 -3.55 32.65 9.45
CA HIS A 91 -4.56 33.68 9.19
C HIS A 91 -5.40 34.03 10.44
N ASN A 92 -5.41 33.20 11.49
CA ASN A 92 -6.08 33.45 12.76
C ASN A 92 -5.19 34.20 13.79
N GLU A 93 -3.92 34.45 13.42
CA GLU A 93 -3.01 35.17 14.31
C GLU A 93 -3.29 36.68 14.34
N GLU A 94 -3.05 37.29 15.49
CA GLU A 94 -3.32 38.72 15.73
C GLU A 94 -2.64 39.62 14.69
N PHE A 95 -1.41 39.28 14.28
CA PHE A 95 -0.64 40.08 13.31
C PHE A 95 -1.15 39.94 11.86
N LEU A 96 -1.99 38.97 11.54
CA LEU A 96 -2.63 38.81 10.22
C LEU A 96 -4.11 39.20 10.18
N LYS A 97 -4.77 39.42 11.32
CA LYS A 97 -6.19 39.77 11.38
C LYS A 97 -6.58 40.99 10.54
N ASN A 98 -5.69 41.97 10.39
CA ASN A 98 -5.93 43.18 9.61
C ASN A 98 -5.60 43.04 8.11
N VAL A 99 -5.10 41.88 7.69
CA VAL A 99 -4.70 41.61 6.30
C VAL A 99 -5.89 41.01 5.56
N THR A 100 -6.72 41.87 4.98
CA THR A 100 -8.02 41.49 4.39
C THR A 100 -7.94 40.65 3.13
N PHE A 101 -6.80 40.66 2.44
CA PHE A 101 -6.63 39.85 1.19
C PHE A 101 -6.25 38.43 1.45
N ILE A 102 -5.86 38.02 2.67
CA ILE A 102 -5.55 36.64 3.05
C ILE A 102 -6.79 36.03 3.70
N ASN A 103 -7.46 35.12 2.99
CA ASN A 103 -8.62 34.40 3.52
C ASN A 103 -8.18 33.17 4.31
N ARG A 104 -7.10 32.52 3.87
CA ARG A 104 -6.53 31.36 4.53
C ARG A 104 -5.02 31.30 4.31
N LEU A 105 -4.31 31.07 5.38
CA LEU A 105 -2.89 30.75 5.36
C LEU A 105 -2.64 29.69 6.44
N LYS A 106 -2.40 28.46 5.99
CA LYS A 106 -2.16 27.32 6.86
C LYS A 106 -0.85 26.65 6.49
N ILE A 107 -0.01 26.42 7.48
CA ILE A 107 1.17 25.56 7.39
C ILE A 107 0.85 24.26 8.10
N ARG A 108 1.24 23.13 7.52
CA ARG A 108 1.04 21.81 8.10
C ARG A 108 2.25 20.91 7.91
N GLY A 109 2.48 20.07 8.90
CA GLY A 109 3.52 19.05 8.85
C GLY A 109 3.01 17.77 9.47
N SER A 110 3.39 16.63 8.92
CA SER A 110 3.13 15.34 9.53
C SER A 110 4.32 14.42 9.44
N TYR A 111 4.44 13.57 10.47
CA TYR A 111 5.47 12.56 10.57
C TYR A 111 4.86 11.29 11.13
N GLY A 112 5.12 10.16 10.49
CA GLY A 112 4.50 8.92 10.94
C GLY A 112 5.09 7.69 10.31
N LEU A 113 4.81 6.56 10.93
CA LEU A 113 5.17 5.21 10.51
C LEU A 113 3.92 4.45 10.12
N THR A 114 3.88 3.94 8.89
CA THR A 114 2.80 3.10 8.39
C THR A 114 3.31 1.73 7.96
N GLY A 115 2.45 0.72 8.00
CA GLY A 115 2.76 -0.64 7.57
C GLY A 115 2.00 -1.07 6.34
N SER A 116 2.59 -2.00 5.59
CA SER A 116 1.93 -2.68 4.47
C SER A 116 2.06 -4.19 4.62
N GLN A 117 0.98 -4.90 4.28
CA GLN A 117 0.89 -6.35 4.28
C GLN A 117 0.62 -6.93 2.89
N ASN A 118 1.16 -6.30 1.85
CA ASN A 118 1.03 -6.79 0.47
C ASN A 118 1.84 -8.06 0.23
N TYR A 119 1.50 -9.11 0.97
CA TYR A 119 2.11 -10.42 0.94
C TYR A 119 1.06 -11.46 0.61
N ASN A 120 1.44 -12.47 -0.14
CA ASN A 120 0.57 -13.63 -0.34
C ASN A 120 0.44 -14.40 0.98
N PRO A 121 -0.70 -15.01 1.26
CA PRO A 121 -0.85 -15.91 2.39
C PRO A 121 0.21 -17.02 2.38
N TYR A 122 0.61 -17.45 3.58
CA TYR A 122 1.54 -18.56 3.81
C TYR A 122 3.00 -18.38 3.38
N GLN A 123 3.42 -17.20 2.87
CA GLN A 123 4.83 -16.95 2.51
C GLN A 123 5.80 -17.03 3.69
N ALA A 124 5.31 -16.83 4.91
CA ALA A 124 6.11 -17.02 6.13
C ALA A 124 6.25 -18.49 6.55
N MET A 125 5.51 -19.41 5.93
CA MET A 125 5.45 -20.82 6.31
C MET A 125 5.97 -21.71 5.17
N THR A 126 6.68 -22.78 5.52
CA THR A 126 7.00 -23.81 4.54
C THR A 126 5.71 -24.54 4.13
N THR A 127 5.45 -24.60 2.85
CA THR A 127 4.25 -25.22 2.28
C THR A 127 4.60 -26.51 1.55
N TYR A 128 3.64 -27.44 1.55
CA TYR A 128 3.77 -28.75 0.92
C TYR A 128 2.69 -28.92 -0.14
N LYS A 129 3.03 -29.63 -1.20
CA LYS A 129 2.11 -30.05 -2.25
C LYS A 129 1.96 -31.55 -2.22
N TYR A 130 0.73 -32.04 -2.28
CA TYR A 130 0.45 -33.46 -2.44
C TYR A 130 0.63 -33.88 -3.88
N LEU A 131 1.34 -35.00 -4.08
CA LEU A 131 1.59 -35.61 -5.40
C LEU A 131 0.40 -36.50 -5.76
N THR A 132 -0.72 -35.92 -6.13
CA THR A 132 -1.98 -36.63 -6.37
C THR A 132 -1.94 -37.59 -7.53
N GLY A 133 -1.06 -37.34 -8.53
CA GLY A 133 -0.82 -38.24 -9.67
C GLY A 133 0.16 -39.41 -9.40
N GLU A 134 0.92 -39.30 -8.29
CA GLU A 134 1.94 -40.28 -7.95
C GLU A 134 1.60 -40.97 -6.63
N ARG A 135 1.18 -42.24 -6.71
CA ARG A 135 0.76 -43.00 -5.53
C ARG A 135 1.70 -44.14 -5.26
N TYR A 136 2.05 -44.31 -4.00
CA TYR A 136 2.77 -45.49 -3.53
C TYR A 136 1.93 -46.23 -2.48
N HIS A 137 1.60 -47.49 -2.74
CA HIS A 137 0.79 -48.33 -1.86
C HIS A 137 -0.47 -47.66 -1.31
N HIS A 138 -1.29 -47.07 -2.15
CA HIS A 138 -2.54 -46.35 -1.79
C HIS A 138 -2.33 -45.05 -0.97
N THR A 139 -1.10 -44.61 -0.74
CA THR A 139 -0.79 -43.34 -0.09
C THR A 139 -0.39 -42.28 -1.11
N VAL A 140 -0.63 -41.02 -0.76
CA VAL A 140 -0.23 -39.86 -1.57
C VAL A 140 1.04 -39.29 -0.98
N GLY A 141 2.09 -39.13 -1.82
CA GLY A 141 3.32 -38.47 -1.43
C GLY A 141 3.11 -36.96 -1.26
N ALA A 142 4.00 -36.33 -0.55
CA ALA A 142 4.07 -34.86 -0.44
C ALA A 142 5.50 -34.38 -0.66
N GLU A 143 5.61 -33.27 -1.38
CA GLU A 143 6.87 -32.56 -1.56
C GLU A 143 6.81 -31.14 -1.00
N VAL A 144 7.97 -30.57 -0.64
CA VAL A 144 8.05 -29.17 -0.22
C VAL A 144 7.85 -28.29 -1.45
N MET A 145 6.80 -27.48 -1.43
CA MET A 145 6.45 -26.58 -2.54
C MET A 145 7.21 -25.26 -2.46
N ALA A 146 7.32 -24.69 -1.27
CA ALA A 146 8.02 -23.43 -1.04
C ALA A 146 8.64 -23.39 0.36
N LEU A 147 9.78 -22.73 0.46
CA LEU A 147 10.43 -22.45 1.75
C LEU A 147 9.78 -21.22 2.38
N GLY A 148 9.33 -21.37 3.60
CA GLY A 148 8.84 -20.27 4.43
C GLY A 148 9.97 -19.49 5.08
N ASN A 149 9.66 -18.23 5.46
CA ASN A 149 10.54 -17.41 6.26
C ASN A 149 9.78 -16.92 7.50
N GLU A 150 10.02 -17.56 8.63
CA GLU A 150 9.39 -17.20 9.92
C GLU A 150 9.76 -15.81 10.43
N LYS A 151 10.83 -15.22 9.88
CA LYS A 151 11.27 -13.85 10.19
C LYS A 151 10.58 -12.79 9.31
N LEU A 152 9.74 -13.21 8.37
CA LEU A 152 9.01 -12.31 7.49
C LEU A 152 8.08 -11.39 8.31
N GLY A 153 8.22 -10.10 8.13
CA GLY A 153 7.51 -9.09 8.90
C GLY A 153 6.93 -7.97 8.04
N TRP A 154 6.32 -7.01 8.70
CA TRP A 154 5.72 -5.85 8.07
C TRP A 154 6.73 -5.02 7.29
N GLN A 155 6.38 -4.67 6.05
CA GLN A 155 7.04 -3.59 5.35
C GLN A 155 6.64 -2.26 6.01
N ARG A 156 7.61 -1.47 6.44
CA ARG A 156 7.41 -0.23 7.18
C ARG A 156 7.76 0.97 6.31
N THR A 157 6.91 1.97 6.31
CA THR A 157 7.15 3.22 5.57
C THR A 157 7.08 4.40 6.53
N LEU A 158 8.22 5.04 6.73
CA LEU A 158 8.33 6.30 7.43
C LEU A 158 7.99 7.42 6.48
N GLN A 159 6.99 8.24 6.84
CA GLN A 159 6.50 9.32 5.99
C GLN A 159 6.70 10.68 6.68
N GLN A 160 7.13 11.65 5.89
CA GLN A 160 7.21 13.06 6.27
C GLN A 160 6.46 13.84 5.21
N ASN A 161 5.53 14.67 5.62
CA ASN A 161 4.78 15.55 4.71
C ASN A 161 4.82 16.97 5.27
N TYR A 162 5.07 17.93 4.40
CA TYR A 162 5.05 19.35 4.68
C TYR A 162 4.13 20.01 3.68
N GLY A 163 3.23 20.84 4.15
CA GLY A 163 2.24 21.45 3.27
C GLY A 163 1.97 22.91 3.64
N VAL A 164 1.56 23.67 2.64
CA VAL A 164 1.06 25.02 2.78
C VAL A 164 -0.22 25.16 1.97
N ASP A 165 -1.23 25.76 2.58
CA ASP A 165 -2.50 26.09 1.95
C ASP A 165 -2.72 27.61 2.05
N ILE A 166 -2.95 28.25 0.90
CA ILE A 166 -3.07 29.69 0.78
C ILE A 166 -4.31 30.02 -0.05
N ASP A 167 -5.22 30.82 0.52
CA ASP A 167 -6.37 31.37 -0.18
C ASP A 167 -6.34 32.89 -0.08
N LEU A 168 -6.41 33.56 -1.24
CA LEU A 168 -6.27 35.01 -1.34
C LEU A 168 -7.45 35.61 -2.10
N TRP A 169 -7.76 36.91 -1.80
CA TRP A 169 -8.73 37.77 -2.48
C TRP A 169 -10.11 37.12 -2.61
N ASP A 170 -10.74 36.83 -1.51
CA ASP A 170 -12.03 36.14 -1.44
C ASP A 170 -12.00 34.79 -2.18
N GLU A 171 -10.94 34.02 -1.95
CA GLU A 171 -10.73 32.70 -2.57
C GLU A 171 -10.59 32.75 -4.11
N ARG A 172 -10.20 33.89 -4.68
CA ARG A 172 -9.92 33.97 -6.11
C ARG A 172 -8.64 33.23 -6.47
N ILE A 173 -7.68 33.21 -5.58
CA ILE A 173 -6.45 32.42 -5.74
C ILE A 173 -6.38 31.41 -4.62
N ASN A 174 -6.37 30.13 -4.99
CA ASN A 174 -6.16 29.02 -4.08
C ASN A 174 -4.85 28.32 -4.49
N PHE A 175 -3.93 28.24 -3.56
CA PHE A 175 -2.66 27.53 -3.74
C PHE A 175 -2.50 26.48 -2.67
N THR A 176 -2.20 25.23 -3.09
CA THR A 176 -1.82 24.15 -2.19
C THR A 176 -0.47 23.59 -2.66
N GLY A 177 0.51 23.62 -1.77
CA GLY A 177 1.82 23.03 -2.00
C GLY A 177 2.11 21.94 -0.98
N ASN A 178 2.57 20.79 -1.45
CA ASN A 178 2.98 19.66 -0.62
C ASN A 178 4.39 19.21 -1.01
N TYR A 179 5.21 18.89 -0.02
CA TYR A 179 6.47 18.20 -0.17
C TYR A 179 6.46 16.97 0.71
N TYR A 180 6.85 15.82 0.16
CA TYR A 180 6.84 14.58 0.91
C TYR A 180 8.14 13.79 0.77
N ILE A 181 8.46 13.04 1.81
CA ILE A 181 9.52 12.04 1.84
C ILE A 181 8.93 10.75 2.42
N LYS A 182 9.08 9.66 1.69
CA LYS A 182 8.67 8.31 2.11
C LYS A 182 9.89 7.40 2.08
N LEU A 183 10.22 6.82 3.22
CA LEU A 183 11.30 5.85 3.36
C LEU A 183 10.70 4.49 3.70
N SER A 184 10.60 3.63 2.69
CA SER A 184 10.11 2.25 2.87
C SER A 184 11.27 1.35 3.19
N LYS A 185 11.20 0.70 4.36
CA LYS A 185 12.15 -0.29 4.86
C LYS A 185 11.50 -1.66 4.91
N ASP A 186 12.34 -2.68 4.99
CA ASP A 186 11.91 -4.07 5.08
C ASP A 186 11.02 -4.46 3.88
N VAL A 187 11.33 -3.90 2.69
CA VAL A 187 10.58 -4.19 1.46
C VAL A 187 10.81 -5.65 1.08
N LEU A 188 9.71 -6.34 0.77
CA LEU A 188 9.76 -7.74 0.37
C LEU A 188 10.56 -7.90 -0.91
N THR A 189 11.52 -8.79 -0.88
CA THR A 189 12.42 -9.06 -2.00
C THR A 189 12.62 -10.56 -2.15
N SER A 190 12.56 -11.06 -3.38
CA SER A 190 12.93 -12.45 -3.68
C SER A 190 14.45 -12.60 -3.64
N VAL A 191 14.92 -13.55 -2.87
CA VAL A 191 16.34 -13.92 -2.76
C VAL A 191 16.57 -15.19 -3.54
N THR A 192 17.42 -15.13 -4.55
CA THR A 192 17.79 -16.30 -5.35
C THR A 192 18.63 -17.27 -4.54
N LEU A 193 18.32 -18.55 -4.62
CA LEU A 193 19.04 -19.63 -3.95
C LEU A 193 19.86 -20.43 -4.95
N PRO A 194 20.97 -21.05 -4.50
CA PRO A 194 21.70 -22.03 -5.32
C PRO A 194 20.79 -23.21 -5.71
N PRO A 195 20.82 -23.66 -6.97
CA PRO A 195 20.00 -24.78 -7.43
C PRO A 195 20.16 -26.08 -6.63
N SER A 196 21.31 -26.26 -5.97
CA SER A 196 21.60 -27.39 -5.08
C SER A 196 20.68 -27.53 -3.87
N LEU A 197 19.95 -26.43 -3.52
CA LEU A 197 18.98 -26.44 -2.42
C LEU A 197 17.59 -26.93 -2.86
N GLY A 198 17.38 -27.18 -4.15
CA GLY A 198 16.08 -27.62 -4.68
C GLY A 198 15.04 -26.52 -4.84
N PHE A 199 15.37 -25.27 -4.49
CA PHE A 199 14.49 -24.11 -4.60
C PHE A 199 15.19 -22.99 -5.36
N SER A 200 14.43 -22.26 -6.19
CA SER A 200 14.96 -21.13 -6.96
C SER A 200 15.11 -19.86 -6.14
N SER A 201 14.23 -19.65 -5.18
CA SER A 201 14.21 -18.42 -4.36
C SER A 201 13.38 -18.58 -3.09
N TYR A 202 13.58 -17.68 -2.14
CA TYR A 202 12.70 -17.46 -1.00
C TYR A 202 12.46 -15.94 -0.79
N MET A 203 11.47 -15.59 0.01
CA MET A 203 11.12 -14.20 0.27
C MET A 203 11.72 -13.69 1.56
N ASP A 204 12.27 -12.47 1.54
CA ASP A 204 12.85 -11.83 2.72
C ASP A 204 12.65 -10.30 2.71
N ASN A 205 12.72 -9.68 3.89
CA ASN A 205 12.58 -8.23 4.10
C ASN A 205 13.94 -7.52 4.00
N LEU A 206 14.46 -7.30 2.80
CA LEU A 206 15.82 -6.78 2.58
C LEU A 206 15.88 -5.43 1.85
N GLY A 207 14.80 -5.02 1.20
CA GLY A 207 14.79 -3.81 0.38
C GLY A 207 14.63 -2.53 1.19
N GLU A 208 15.25 -1.44 0.71
CA GLU A 208 15.02 -0.09 1.21
C GLU A 208 14.88 0.88 0.04
N VAL A 209 13.75 1.60 0.00
CA VAL A 209 13.39 2.52 -1.09
C VAL A 209 13.01 3.88 -0.52
N LYS A 210 13.56 4.94 -1.09
CA LYS A 210 13.21 6.32 -0.76
C LYS A 210 12.45 6.96 -1.91
N ASN A 211 11.25 7.44 -1.63
CA ASN A 211 10.45 8.27 -2.51
C ASN A 211 10.38 9.68 -1.96
N TYR A 212 10.56 10.69 -2.81
CA TYR A 212 10.36 12.09 -2.42
C TYR A 212 9.91 12.91 -3.62
N GLY A 213 9.14 13.93 -3.35
CA GLY A 213 8.57 14.75 -4.40
C GLY A 213 7.78 15.93 -3.87
N TYR A 214 7.25 16.70 -4.80
CA TYR A 214 6.33 17.79 -4.51
C TYR A 214 5.09 17.73 -5.39
N GLU A 215 4.02 18.26 -4.85
CA GLU A 215 2.73 18.41 -5.51
C GLU A 215 2.27 19.84 -5.30
N LEU A 216 2.06 20.57 -6.39
CA LEU A 216 1.62 21.95 -6.38
C LEU A 216 0.30 22.04 -7.13
N ASN A 217 -0.66 22.71 -6.54
CA ASN A 217 -1.96 22.97 -7.16
C ASN A 217 -2.27 24.47 -7.02
N LEU A 218 -2.52 25.11 -8.13
CA LEU A 218 -2.92 26.52 -8.23
C LEU A 218 -4.24 26.62 -8.95
N ARG A 219 -5.22 27.26 -8.32
CA ARG A 219 -6.48 27.63 -8.93
C ARG A 219 -6.63 29.16 -8.90
N VAL A 220 -6.96 29.74 -10.04
CA VAL A 220 -7.20 31.18 -10.17
C VAL A 220 -8.59 31.41 -10.77
N ALA A 221 -9.48 32.06 -10.03
CA ALA A 221 -10.78 32.50 -10.50
C ALA A 221 -10.62 33.84 -11.22
N LEU A 222 -10.56 33.81 -12.56
CA LEU A 222 -10.42 34.97 -13.41
C LEU A 222 -11.68 35.83 -13.38
N VAL A 223 -12.85 35.19 -13.37
CA VAL A 223 -14.15 35.85 -13.27
C VAL A 223 -14.92 35.22 -12.10
N LYS A 224 -15.31 36.06 -11.12
CA LYS A 224 -16.18 35.67 -10.02
C LYS A 224 -17.24 36.78 -9.87
N ASN A 225 -18.34 36.65 -10.63
CA ASN A 225 -19.47 37.58 -10.59
C ASN A 225 -20.74 36.84 -10.16
N LEU A 226 -21.00 36.88 -8.86
CA LEU A 226 -22.13 36.17 -8.26
C LEU A 226 -23.48 36.74 -8.70
N SER A 227 -23.57 38.05 -8.96
CA SER A 227 -24.82 38.71 -9.37
C SER A 227 -25.24 38.29 -10.79
N LYS A 228 -24.27 37.98 -11.66
CA LYS A 228 -24.51 37.49 -13.02
C LYS A 228 -24.39 35.98 -13.14
N GLN A 229 -24.19 35.27 -12.03
CA GLN A 229 -23.96 33.81 -11.99
C GLN A 229 -22.82 33.36 -12.94
N LEU A 230 -21.82 34.24 -13.15
CA LEU A 230 -20.70 33.99 -14.02
C LEU A 230 -19.46 33.66 -13.20
N TYR A 231 -18.93 32.47 -13.42
CA TYR A 231 -17.72 31.99 -12.78
C TYR A 231 -16.79 31.34 -13.81
N TRP A 232 -15.54 31.77 -13.84
CA TRP A 232 -14.51 31.17 -14.70
C TRP A 232 -13.21 31.05 -13.94
N SER A 233 -12.64 29.86 -13.90
CA SER A 233 -11.38 29.58 -13.23
C SER A 233 -10.43 28.77 -14.09
N VAL A 234 -9.13 28.93 -13.85
CA VAL A 234 -8.05 28.14 -14.42
C VAL A 234 -7.37 27.38 -13.29
N ASN A 235 -7.09 26.11 -13.53
CA ASN A 235 -6.34 25.26 -12.60
C ASN A 235 -5.03 24.84 -13.25
N ALA A 236 -3.94 24.87 -12.49
CA ALA A 236 -2.65 24.36 -12.87
C ALA A 236 -2.15 23.40 -11.78
N THR A 237 -1.69 22.24 -12.19
CA THR A 237 -1.12 21.23 -11.28
C THR A 237 0.28 20.87 -11.74
N ALA A 238 1.25 20.85 -10.82
CA ALA A 238 2.59 20.38 -11.06
C ALA A 238 2.93 19.27 -10.08
N LEU A 239 3.43 18.15 -10.59
CA LEU A 239 3.82 16.98 -9.82
C LEU A 239 5.24 16.58 -10.18
N HIS A 240 6.06 16.34 -9.16
CA HIS A 240 7.37 15.72 -9.34
C HIS A 240 7.56 14.62 -8.31
N ASN A 241 7.99 13.46 -8.77
CA ASN A 241 8.33 12.33 -7.92
C ASN A 241 9.67 11.74 -8.32
N LYS A 242 10.52 11.49 -7.34
CA LYS A 242 11.80 10.80 -7.53
C LYS A 242 11.87 9.58 -6.62
N ASN A 243 12.18 8.45 -7.24
CA ASN A 243 12.34 7.17 -6.57
C ASN A 243 13.82 6.81 -6.53
N LYS A 244 14.32 6.36 -5.37
CA LYS A 244 15.69 5.94 -5.18
C LYS A 244 15.73 4.64 -4.39
N LEU A 245 16.29 3.61 -5.00
CA LEU A 245 16.61 2.36 -4.33
C LEU A 245 17.88 2.58 -3.48
N LEU A 246 17.77 2.40 -2.16
CA LEU A 246 18.87 2.64 -1.22
C LEU A 246 19.59 1.33 -0.86
N LYS A 247 18.84 0.24 -0.76
CA LYS A 247 19.38 -1.05 -0.37
C LYS A 247 18.68 -2.16 -1.14
N ILE A 248 19.46 -3.10 -1.63
CA ILE A 248 19.03 -4.36 -2.24
C ILE A 248 19.71 -5.50 -1.50
N SER A 249 19.23 -6.73 -1.68
CA SER A 249 19.89 -7.91 -1.12
C SER A 249 21.32 -8.05 -1.64
N ASN A 250 22.22 -8.60 -0.82
CA ASN A 250 23.60 -8.87 -1.25
C ASN A 250 23.66 -9.84 -2.45
N ALA A 251 22.67 -10.73 -2.58
CA ALA A 251 22.55 -11.63 -3.72
C ALA A 251 22.30 -10.88 -5.04
N LEU A 252 21.47 -9.82 -5.03
CA LEU A 252 21.26 -8.97 -6.20
C LEU A 252 22.46 -8.06 -6.52
N ARG A 253 23.27 -7.69 -5.51
CA ARG A 253 24.53 -6.96 -5.74
C ARG A 253 25.55 -7.80 -6.51
N ALA A 254 25.70 -9.07 -6.16
CA ALA A 254 26.64 -9.98 -6.82
C ALA A 254 26.29 -10.28 -8.30
N TYR A 255 25.09 -9.93 -8.75
CA TYR A 255 24.68 -10.03 -10.15
C TYR A 255 25.00 -8.75 -10.97
N ASN A 256 25.26 -7.64 -10.30
CA ASN A 256 25.50 -6.33 -10.96
C ASN A 256 26.99 -5.91 -10.94
N ASP A 257 27.83 -6.63 -10.24
CA ASP A 257 29.30 -6.52 -10.22
C ASP A 257 29.91 -7.59 -11.13
#